data_eb677c7d823114ea50d790ac6ffcc0b0
#
_entry.id   eb677c7d823114ea50d790ac6ffcc0b0
#
_cell.length_a   1.000
_cell.length_b   1.000
_cell.length_c   1.000
_cell.angle_alpha   90.00
_cell.angle_beta   90.00
_cell.angle_gamma   90.00
#
_symmetry.space_group_name_H-M   'P 1'
#
loop_
_entity.id
_entity.type
_entity.pdbx_description
1 polymer ?
#
loop_
_entity_poly.entity_id
_entity_poly.type
_entity_poly.pdbx_seq_one_letter_code
_entity_poly.pdbx_strand_id
1 'polypeptide(L)'
;MYQALYRKYRPQTFDDVVGQGAVTQTLKTQLLSGHMSHAYLFTGSRGTGKTSCAKILSKAVNCLNPHNGNPCNVCEACKSIDAGTCMDVLEIDAASNNGVDNVRDLRDDAVYAPSQVKKRVYIIDEVHMLSISAFNALLKIIEEPPEHLLFILATTELHKVPATILSRCQRFSFRRITPEDIAARLQYVSYQEGIELDDGAARVLARMADGGMRDGLSLLDQCASATVGELSAQRVYECLGIAGEQTCGQMLAFAADKNTRGALELFNRLYADGKDVAALVDELASLCRDLMILKTAPEAGISMLSGVASDADAKSLVKRFSPGELVRMIGLLQTCAAGFTRSSSRRLDAELCIMNLCDPGLQMDVEALNARISKLEEQLRTGNFVAPAAAAPKQEKPADTVDDEAPPPPGDYDCPPDPDAPAPQTEQKQTAQKDDTPIGFWVDLANSMRPELQPALRAFLDPTGRIMNAIVRGDRVGLICADEFVTNMVDKPEVRELATRKASAMLGRPVTVKVVNRKAERSKSKQMEQLMAFGREHSDIIKIKNN
;
A
#
# COMPACT_ATOMS: atom_id res chain seq x y z
N MET A 1 33.80 -8.18 -9.39
CA MET A 1 32.44 -7.74 -9.73
C MET A 1 31.73 -7.41 -8.41
N TYR A 2 31.13 -6.24 -8.27
CA TYR A 2 30.43 -5.84 -7.05
C TYR A 2 29.23 -6.76 -6.79
N GLN A 3 29.06 -7.21 -5.55
CA GLN A 3 27.93 -8.02 -5.13
C GLN A 3 27.23 -7.33 -3.97
N ALA A 4 25.92 -7.09 -4.09
CA ALA A 4 25.11 -6.44 -3.07
C ALA A 4 25.22 -7.14 -1.72
N LEU A 5 25.29 -6.38 -0.62
CA LEU A 5 25.52 -6.88 0.74
C LEU A 5 24.51 -7.95 1.16
N TYR A 6 23.22 -7.79 0.82
CA TYR A 6 22.19 -8.78 1.14
C TYR A 6 22.39 -10.16 0.46
N ARG A 7 23.16 -10.21 -0.65
CA ARG A 7 23.56 -11.46 -1.31
C ARG A 7 24.85 -12.03 -0.70
N LYS A 8 25.85 -11.18 -0.50
CA LYS A 8 27.14 -11.55 0.05
C LYS A 8 27.03 -12.11 1.48
N TYR A 9 26.19 -11.49 2.32
CA TYR A 9 25.97 -11.89 3.72
C TYR A 9 24.71 -12.73 3.93
N ARG A 10 24.24 -13.41 2.87
CA ARG A 10 23.12 -14.36 3.00
C ARG A 10 23.54 -15.52 3.92
N PRO A 11 22.77 -15.85 4.96
CA PRO A 11 23.08 -16.95 5.89
C PRO A 11 23.37 -18.25 5.14
N GLN A 12 24.44 -18.92 5.52
CA GLN A 12 24.90 -20.18 4.94
C GLN A 12 24.62 -21.37 5.86
N THR A 13 24.46 -21.14 7.16
CA THR A 13 24.12 -22.12 8.19
C THR A 13 22.91 -21.64 8.98
N PHE A 14 22.25 -22.54 9.72
CA PHE A 14 21.14 -22.16 10.61
C PHE A 14 21.61 -21.25 11.75
N ASP A 15 22.90 -21.32 12.14
CA ASP A 15 23.46 -20.49 13.19
C ASP A 15 23.67 -19.03 12.75
N ASP A 16 23.79 -18.79 11.43
CA ASP A 16 23.89 -17.44 10.85
C ASP A 16 22.55 -16.73 10.75
N VAL A 17 21.43 -17.43 10.95
CA VAL A 17 20.08 -16.89 10.79
C VAL A 17 19.69 -16.09 12.04
N VAL A 18 19.63 -14.80 11.90
CA VAL A 18 19.33 -13.86 13.00
C VAL A 18 17.82 -13.86 13.34
N GLY A 19 17.50 -13.83 14.63
CA GLY A 19 16.13 -13.63 15.15
C GLY A 19 15.17 -14.81 15.01
N GLN A 20 15.61 -15.99 14.48
CA GLN A 20 14.75 -17.14 14.20
C GLN A 20 15.14 -18.41 15.00
N GLY A 21 15.67 -18.25 16.21
CA GLY A 21 16.21 -19.37 17.01
C GLY A 21 15.26 -20.56 17.19
N ALA A 22 13.97 -20.32 17.42
CA ALA A 22 12.98 -21.40 17.59
C ALA A 22 12.81 -22.24 16.31
N VAL A 23 12.78 -21.60 15.14
CA VAL A 23 12.65 -22.27 13.84
C VAL A 23 13.91 -23.06 13.52
N THR A 24 15.08 -22.42 13.61
CA THR A 24 16.37 -23.03 13.26
C THR A 24 16.68 -24.21 14.19
N GLN A 25 16.42 -24.10 15.49
CA GLN A 25 16.62 -25.18 16.45
C GLN A 25 15.74 -26.39 16.15
N THR A 26 14.46 -26.16 15.83
CA THR A 26 13.54 -27.25 15.48
C THR A 26 13.97 -27.97 14.20
N LEU A 27 14.36 -27.23 13.16
CA LEU A 27 14.87 -27.81 11.90
C LEU A 27 16.13 -28.62 12.13
N LYS A 28 17.09 -28.11 12.93
CA LYS A 28 18.31 -28.85 13.31
C LYS A 28 17.97 -30.15 14.06
N THR A 29 17.05 -30.12 15.00
CA THR A 29 16.62 -31.30 15.75
C THR A 29 16.01 -32.36 14.84
N GLN A 30 15.16 -31.95 13.88
CA GLN A 30 14.57 -32.89 12.92
C GLN A 30 15.62 -33.52 12.00
N LEU A 31 16.61 -32.74 11.54
CA LEU A 31 17.72 -33.26 10.75
C LEU A 31 18.56 -34.28 11.51
N LEU A 32 18.85 -34.01 12.78
CA LEU A 32 19.63 -34.91 13.64
C LEU A 32 18.86 -36.19 14.01
N SER A 33 17.55 -36.10 14.22
CA SER A 33 16.72 -37.26 14.53
C SER A 33 16.32 -38.08 13.30
N GLY A 34 16.51 -37.56 12.10
CA GLY A 34 16.04 -38.19 10.86
C GLY A 34 14.54 -38.11 10.62
N HIS A 35 13.78 -37.45 11.50
CA HIS A 35 12.33 -37.31 11.40
C HIS A 35 11.96 -36.05 10.60
N MET A 36 12.18 -36.10 9.28
CA MET A 36 11.86 -35.02 8.37
C MET A 36 10.46 -35.16 7.79
N SER A 37 9.72 -34.04 7.73
CA SER A 37 8.46 -33.98 6.98
C SER A 37 8.75 -33.95 5.48
N HIS A 38 7.81 -34.41 4.67
CA HIS A 38 7.87 -34.33 3.21
C HIS A 38 7.54 -32.92 2.68
N ALA A 39 6.85 -32.08 3.45
CA ALA A 39 6.47 -30.73 3.07
C ALA A 39 6.56 -29.75 4.24
N TYR A 40 7.25 -28.66 4.00
CA TYR A 40 7.41 -27.53 4.92
C TYR A 40 6.73 -26.29 4.37
N LEU A 41 6.12 -25.51 5.23
CA LEU A 41 5.56 -24.21 4.87
C LEU A 41 6.15 -23.13 5.80
N PHE A 42 6.96 -22.25 5.22
CA PHE A 42 7.58 -21.11 5.90
C PHE A 42 6.73 -19.87 5.70
N THR A 43 6.24 -19.29 6.78
CA THR A 43 5.36 -18.11 6.76
C THR A 43 5.99 -16.94 7.50
N GLY A 44 5.72 -15.72 7.09
CA GLY A 44 6.22 -14.51 7.77
C GLY A 44 6.52 -13.37 6.81
N SER A 45 6.82 -12.19 7.35
CA SER A 45 7.08 -10.97 6.57
C SER A 45 8.26 -11.15 5.60
N ARG A 46 8.34 -10.27 4.61
CA ARG A 46 9.48 -10.24 3.68
C ARG A 46 10.79 -9.99 4.44
N GLY A 47 11.89 -10.51 3.93
CA GLY A 47 13.21 -10.24 4.51
C GLY A 47 13.56 -10.98 5.80
N THR A 48 12.66 -11.80 6.38
CA THR A 48 12.85 -12.51 7.67
C THR A 48 13.69 -13.79 7.59
N GLY A 49 14.14 -14.20 6.40
CA GLY A 49 15.04 -15.34 6.23
C GLY A 49 14.38 -16.63 5.72
N LYS A 50 13.09 -16.64 5.31
CA LYS A 50 12.37 -17.83 4.82
C LYS A 50 13.12 -18.56 3.71
N THR A 51 13.41 -17.89 2.61
CA THR A 51 14.11 -18.47 1.45
C THR A 51 15.55 -18.86 1.78
N SER A 52 16.21 -18.13 2.69
CA SER A 52 17.55 -18.50 3.17
C SER A 52 17.51 -19.80 3.98
N CYS A 53 16.56 -19.94 4.93
CA CYS A 53 16.37 -21.19 5.67
C CYS A 53 15.96 -22.35 4.75
N ALA A 54 15.17 -22.10 3.70
CA ALA A 54 14.83 -23.11 2.71
C ALA A 54 16.08 -23.64 1.98
N LYS A 55 16.98 -22.75 1.57
CA LYS A 55 18.25 -23.13 0.96
C LYS A 55 19.19 -23.86 1.93
N ILE A 56 19.28 -23.39 3.17
CA ILE A 56 20.07 -24.06 4.21
C ILE A 56 19.52 -25.47 4.45
N LEU A 57 18.19 -25.63 4.57
CA LEU A 57 17.55 -26.92 4.76
C LEU A 57 17.82 -27.86 3.59
N SER A 58 17.68 -27.39 2.34
CA SER A 58 17.95 -28.18 1.14
C SER A 58 19.41 -28.65 1.07
N LYS A 59 20.36 -27.80 1.47
CA LYS A 59 21.78 -28.19 1.60
C LYS A 59 21.99 -29.18 2.75
N ALA A 60 21.40 -28.96 3.92
CA ALA A 60 21.60 -29.79 5.10
C ALA A 60 21.11 -31.23 4.91
N VAL A 61 19.94 -31.40 4.26
CA VAL A 61 19.38 -32.72 3.91
C VAL A 61 20.27 -33.49 2.94
N ASN A 62 20.92 -32.78 2.01
CA ASN A 62 21.74 -33.35 0.94
C ASN A 62 23.24 -33.33 1.25
N CYS A 63 23.64 -32.78 2.39
CA CYS A 63 25.02 -32.64 2.78
C CYS A 63 25.68 -34.03 3.01
N LEU A 64 26.94 -34.19 2.54
CA LEU A 64 27.71 -35.42 2.75
C LEU A 64 28.27 -35.48 4.16
N ASN A 65 28.61 -34.34 4.77
CA ASN A 65 29.20 -34.22 6.10
C ASN A 65 28.51 -33.13 6.93
N PRO A 66 27.26 -33.34 7.38
CA PRO A 66 26.55 -32.34 8.18
C PRO A 66 27.16 -32.24 9.58
N HIS A 67 27.24 -31.00 10.14
CA HIS A 67 27.73 -30.76 11.50
C HIS A 67 26.58 -30.14 12.34
N ASN A 68 26.18 -30.84 13.40
CA ASN A 68 25.12 -30.39 14.31
C ASN A 68 23.84 -29.89 13.57
N GLY A 69 23.42 -30.61 12.53
CA GLY A 69 22.29 -30.24 11.69
C GLY A 69 22.54 -29.11 10.69
N ASN A 70 23.75 -28.52 10.64
CA ASN A 70 24.13 -27.54 9.63
C ASN A 70 24.80 -28.21 8.41
N PRO A 71 24.65 -27.63 7.20
CA PRO A 71 25.38 -28.04 6.03
C PRO A 71 26.87 -27.68 6.18
N CYS A 72 27.79 -28.51 5.63
CA CYS A 72 29.23 -28.23 5.70
C CYS A 72 29.68 -27.11 4.75
N ASN A 73 28.89 -26.75 3.74
CA ASN A 73 29.16 -25.73 2.70
C ASN A 73 30.43 -25.97 1.84
N VAL A 74 31.12 -27.09 2.02
CA VAL A 74 32.36 -27.39 1.29
C VAL A 74 32.29 -28.65 0.41
N CYS A 75 31.33 -29.55 0.67
CA CYS A 75 31.14 -30.75 -0.16
C CYS A 75 30.53 -30.39 -1.52
N GLU A 76 30.61 -31.31 -2.45
CA GLU A 76 30.11 -31.14 -3.83
C GLU A 76 28.62 -30.80 -3.87
N ALA A 77 27.79 -31.52 -3.10
CA ALA A 77 26.36 -31.26 -3.01
C ALA A 77 26.07 -29.84 -2.49
N CYS A 78 26.76 -29.37 -1.44
CA CYS A 78 26.55 -28.01 -0.93
C CYS A 78 26.95 -26.94 -1.96
N LYS A 79 28.09 -27.14 -2.64
CA LYS A 79 28.60 -26.19 -3.65
C LYS A 79 27.70 -26.13 -4.88
N SER A 80 27.22 -27.27 -5.38
CA SER A 80 26.32 -27.32 -6.54
C SER A 80 24.94 -26.68 -6.24
N ILE A 81 24.41 -26.87 -5.02
CA ILE A 81 23.16 -26.25 -4.59
C ILE A 81 23.33 -24.72 -4.45
N ASP A 82 24.42 -24.25 -3.85
CA ASP A 82 24.69 -22.81 -3.72
C ASP A 82 24.91 -22.14 -5.08
N ALA A 83 25.57 -22.81 -6.01
CA ALA A 83 25.79 -22.33 -7.37
C ALA A 83 24.53 -22.41 -8.25
N GLY A 84 23.46 -23.10 -7.80
CA GLY A 84 22.23 -23.30 -8.57
C GLY A 84 22.41 -24.25 -9.77
N THR A 85 23.47 -25.09 -9.76
CA THR A 85 23.77 -26.06 -10.83
C THR A 85 23.21 -27.45 -10.56
N CYS A 86 22.71 -27.71 -9.34
CA CYS A 86 22.10 -28.96 -8.96
C CYS A 86 20.66 -29.06 -9.52
N MET A 87 20.45 -29.97 -10.46
CA MET A 87 19.12 -30.18 -11.10
C MET A 87 18.09 -30.80 -10.14
N ASP A 88 18.53 -31.45 -9.07
CA ASP A 88 17.64 -32.05 -8.08
C ASP A 88 17.16 -31.08 -7.00
N VAL A 89 17.70 -29.85 -6.97
CA VAL A 89 17.27 -28.79 -6.05
C VAL A 89 16.84 -27.57 -6.84
N LEU A 90 15.53 -27.43 -7.01
CA LEU A 90 14.95 -26.38 -7.83
C LEU A 90 14.32 -25.29 -6.96
N GLU A 91 14.72 -24.03 -7.18
CA GLU A 91 14.10 -22.83 -6.58
C GLU A 91 13.21 -22.14 -7.61
N ILE A 92 11.94 -22.02 -7.30
CA ILE A 92 10.90 -21.47 -8.17
C ILE A 92 10.25 -20.28 -7.46
N ASP A 93 10.24 -19.15 -8.14
CA ASP A 93 9.43 -18.01 -7.73
C ASP A 93 8.04 -18.14 -8.35
N ALA A 94 7.02 -18.34 -7.49
CA ALA A 94 5.63 -18.49 -7.93
C ALA A 94 5.05 -17.20 -8.53
N ALA A 95 5.65 -16.03 -8.29
CA ALA A 95 5.23 -14.78 -8.94
C ALA A 95 5.52 -14.81 -10.45
N SER A 96 6.64 -15.41 -10.84
CA SER A 96 7.06 -15.57 -12.24
C SER A 96 6.50 -16.86 -12.88
N ASN A 97 6.21 -17.90 -12.07
CA ASN A 97 5.82 -19.24 -12.51
C ASN A 97 4.51 -19.69 -11.86
N ASN A 98 3.42 -18.93 -12.06
CA ASN A 98 2.12 -19.17 -11.42
C ASN A 98 1.19 -20.13 -12.18
N GLY A 99 1.60 -20.59 -13.37
CA GLY A 99 0.81 -21.41 -14.27
C GLY A 99 0.65 -22.84 -13.78
N VAL A 100 -0.48 -23.48 -14.16
CA VAL A 100 -0.75 -24.88 -13.84
C VAL A 100 0.21 -25.83 -14.56
N ASP A 101 0.68 -25.46 -15.75
CA ASP A 101 1.54 -26.32 -16.57
C ASP A 101 2.93 -26.43 -15.95
N ASN A 102 3.49 -25.32 -15.43
CA ASN A 102 4.75 -25.34 -14.69
C ASN A 102 4.70 -26.30 -13.49
N VAL A 103 3.59 -26.32 -12.75
CA VAL A 103 3.42 -27.23 -11.59
C VAL A 103 3.17 -28.67 -12.03
N ARG A 104 2.55 -28.91 -13.20
CA ARG A 104 2.41 -30.26 -13.77
C ARG A 104 3.76 -30.82 -14.18
N ASP A 105 4.61 -30.03 -14.84
CA ASP A 105 5.96 -30.43 -15.20
C ASP A 105 6.76 -30.82 -13.96
N LEU A 106 6.69 -30.02 -12.87
CA LEU A 106 7.31 -30.38 -11.60
C LEU A 106 6.79 -31.69 -11.01
N ARG A 107 5.50 -31.96 -11.12
CA ARG A 107 4.89 -33.20 -10.65
C ARG A 107 5.40 -34.39 -11.44
N ASP A 108 5.48 -34.26 -12.77
CA ASP A 108 5.88 -35.34 -13.66
C ASP A 108 7.38 -35.63 -13.49
N ASP A 109 8.22 -34.60 -13.25
CA ASP A 109 9.65 -34.76 -12.93
C ASP A 109 9.87 -35.35 -11.52
N ALA A 110 9.00 -35.08 -10.56
CA ALA A 110 9.14 -35.52 -9.18
C ALA A 110 9.07 -37.04 -8.98
N VAL A 111 8.51 -37.76 -9.94
CA VAL A 111 8.42 -39.23 -9.91
C VAL A 111 9.81 -39.86 -10.02
N TYR A 112 10.74 -39.21 -10.71
CA TYR A 112 12.08 -39.74 -10.93
C TYR A 112 12.99 -39.53 -9.71
N ALA A 113 13.78 -40.57 -9.38
CA ALA A 113 14.76 -40.48 -8.32
C ALA A 113 15.83 -39.41 -8.61
N PRO A 114 16.37 -38.71 -7.57
CA PRO A 114 17.42 -37.74 -7.75
C PRO A 114 18.69 -38.40 -8.30
N SER A 115 19.44 -37.66 -9.13
CA SER A 115 20.63 -38.15 -9.80
C SER A 115 21.92 -37.72 -9.09
N GLN A 116 21.95 -36.56 -8.45
CA GLN A 116 23.18 -35.96 -7.89
C GLN A 116 23.19 -35.92 -6.37
N VAL A 117 22.02 -35.96 -5.72
CA VAL A 117 21.86 -35.76 -4.27
C VAL A 117 20.96 -36.82 -3.64
N LYS A 118 20.85 -36.83 -2.32
CA LYS A 118 20.01 -37.82 -1.59
C LYS A 118 18.53 -37.62 -1.76
N LYS A 119 18.09 -36.35 -1.74
CA LYS A 119 16.68 -35.97 -1.85
C LYS A 119 16.49 -34.88 -2.90
N ARG A 120 15.47 -35.03 -3.72
CA ARG A 120 14.99 -33.98 -4.61
C ARG A 120 14.25 -32.93 -3.79
N VAL A 121 14.57 -31.65 -3.97
CA VAL A 121 14.00 -30.57 -3.18
C VAL A 121 13.40 -29.51 -4.11
N TYR A 122 12.13 -29.21 -3.91
CA TYR A 122 11.45 -28.10 -4.57
C TYR A 122 11.22 -26.97 -3.56
N ILE A 123 11.86 -25.83 -3.78
CA ILE A 123 11.66 -24.59 -3.03
C ILE A 123 10.72 -23.71 -3.86
N ILE A 124 9.50 -23.47 -3.39
CA ILE A 124 8.53 -22.59 -4.04
C ILE A 124 8.38 -21.34 -3.19
N ASP A 125 8.97 -20.24 -3.65
CA ASP A 125 8.87 -18.96 -2.97
C ASP A 125 7.61 -18.20 -3.41
N GLU A 126 7.05 -17.40 -2.51
CA GLU A 126 5.78 -16.66 -2.65
C GLU A 126 4.64 -17.53 -3.18
N VAL A 127 4.51 -18.74 -2.62
CA VAL A 127 3.57 -19.78 -3.08
C VAL A 127 2.12 -19.30 -3.19
N HIS A 128 1.73 -18.26 -2.43
CA HIS A 128 0.41 -17.64 -2.52
C HIS A 128 0.08 -17.01 -3.88
N MET A 129 1.08 -16.82 -4.75
CA MET A 129 0.91 -16.31 -6.11
C MET A 129 0.49 -17.38 -7.12
N LEU A 130 0.52 -18.66 -6.74
CA LEU A 130 0.05 -19.75 -7.60
C LEU A 130 -1.44 -19.64 -7.89
N SER A 131 -1.84 -19.99 -9.10
CA SER A 131 -3.25 -20.11 -9.47
C SER A 131 -3.94 -21.24 -8.68
N ILE A 132 -5.26 -21.19 -8.53
CA ILE A 132 -6.04 -22.25 -7.87
C ILE A 132 -5.83 -23.61 -8.56
N SER A 133 -5.74 -23.61 -9.89
CA SER A 133 -5.46 -24.82 -10.66
C SER A 133 -4.06 -25.38 -10.44
N ALA A 134 -3.06 -24.52 -10.23
CA ALA A 134 -1.70 -24.90 -9.85
C ALA A 134 -1.64 -25.51 -8.43
N PHE A 135 -2.34 -24.91 -7.47
CA PHE A 135 -2.49 -25.52 -6.13
C PHE A 135 -3.13 -26.90 -6.16
N ASN A 136 -4.17 -27.09 -6.97
CA ASN A 136 -4.81 -28.41 -7.13
C ASN A 136 -3.89 -29.45 -7.79
N ALA A 137 -3.01 -29.04 -8.70
CA ALA A 137 -1.98 -29.92 -9.26
C ALA A 137 -0.92 -30.30 -8.21
N LEU A 138 -0.51 -29.34 -7.36
CA LEU A 138 0.47 -29.55 -6.29
C LEU A 138 -0.07 -30.46 -5.18
N LEU A 139 -1.37 -30.38 -4.86
CA LEU A 139 -2.00 -31.22 -3.83
C LEU A 139 -1.78 -32.71 -4.07
N LYS A 140 -1.90 -33.19 -5.30
CA LYS A 140 -1.79 -34.62 -5.63
C LYS A 140 -0.44 -35.20 -5.23
N ILE A 141 0.65 -34.43 -5.37
CA ILE A 141 1.98 -34.92 -5.05
C ILE A 141 2.35 -34.67 -3.58
N ILE A 142 1.74 -33.67 -2.93
CA ILE A 142 1.92 -33.47 -1.48
C ILE A 142 1.15 -34.52 -0.68
N GLU A 143 0.04 -35.06 -1.20
CA GLU A 143 -0.74 -36.12 -0.52
C GLU A 143 -0.01 -37.45 -0.54
N GLU A 144 0.58 -37.82 -1.66
CA GLU A 144 1.29 -39.09 -1.85
C GLU A 144 2.72 -38.82 -2.40
N PRO A 145 3.59 -38.22 -1.58
CA PRO A 145 4.92 -37.86 -2.02
C PRO A 145 5.84 -39.09 -2.13
N PRO A 146 6.68 -39.17 -3.18
CA PRO A 146 7.77 -40.13 -3.22
C PRO A 146 8.73 -39.93 -2.03
N GLU A 147 9.30 -41.00 -1.49
CA GLU A 147 10.19 -40.92 -0.31
C GLU A 147 11.40 -39.99 -0.50
N HIS A 148 11.86 -39.84 -1.73
CA HIS A 148 13.01 -39.00 -2.08
C HIS A 148 12.67 -37.52 -2.25
N LEU A 149 11.38 -37.13 -2.15
CA LEU A 149 10.95 -35.78 -2.42
C LEU A 149 10.77 -34.95 -1.15
N LEU A 150 11.13 -33.66 -1.23
CA LEU A 150 10.96 -32.68 -0.18
C LEU A 150 10.43 -31.36 -0.76
N PHE A 151 9.28 -30.90 -0.29
CA PHE A 151 8.75 -29.59 -0.60
C PHE A 151 9.09 -28.57 0.49
N ILE A 152 9.52 -27.37 0.09
CA ILE A 152 9.70 -26.22 0.98
C ILE A 152 8.95 -25.04 0.34
N LEU A 153 7.76 -24.76 0.87
CA LEU A 153 6.92 -23.67 0.42
C LEU A 153 7.19 -22.44 1.29
N ALA A 154 7.33 -21.26 0.70
CA ALA A 154 7.48 -20.01 1.43
C ALA A 154 6.39 -19.02 1.01
N THR A 155 5.87 -18.24 1.98
CA THR A 155 4.84 -17.24 1.71
C THR A 155 4.92 -16.07 2.68
N THR A 156 4.59 -14.89 2.17
CA THR A 156 4.32 -13.70 2.99
C THR A 156 2.85 -13.60 3.39
N GLU A 157 1.92 -14.24 2.66
CA GLU A 157 0.49 -14.12 2.84
C GLU A 157 -0.17 -15.49 3.08
N LEU A 158 -0.13 -15.94 4.33
CA LEU A 158 -0.68 -17.25 4.72
C LEU A 158 -2.18 -17.39 4.40
N HIS A 159 -2.96 -16.31 4.52
CA HIS A 159 -4.40 -16.32 4.31
C HIS A 159 -4.82 -16.60 2.86
N LYS A 160 -3.92 -16.43 1.90
CA LYS A 160 -4.15 -16.76 0.48
C LYS A 160 -3.84 -18.21 0.13
N VAL A 161 -3.17 -18.95 1.02
CA VAL A 161 -2.84 -20.38 0.78
C VAL A 161 -4.03 -21.25 1.16
N PRO A 162 -4.49 -22.17 0.28
CA PRO A 162 -5.62 -23.05 0.55
C PRO A 162 -5.44 -23.92 1.81
N ALA A 163 -6.51 -24.09 2.58
CA ALA A 163 -6.50 -24.90 3.80
C ALA A 163 -6.08 -26.35 3.55
N THR A 164 -6.35 -26.88 2.35
CA THR A 164 -5.94 -28.21 1.92
C THR A 164 -4.43 -28.41 1.86
N ILE A 165 -3.68 -27.37 1.45
CA ILE A 165 -2.20 -27.35 1.51
C ILE A 165 -1.73 -27.20 2.95
N LEU A 166 -2.36 -26.27 3.70
CA LEU A 166 -1.99 -25.98 5.09
C LEU A 166 -2.06 -27.21 6.01
N SER A 167 -3.02 -28.11 5.77
CA SER A 167 -3.20 -29.33 6.57
C SER A 167 -2.15 -30.41 6.32
N ARG A 168 -1.41 -30.34 5.22
CA ARG A 168 -0.43 -31.34 4.78
C ARG A 168 1.03 -30.89 4.93
N CYS A 169 1.23 -29.61 5.28
CA CYS A 169 2.57 -29.05 5.46
C CYS A 169 2.87 -28.84 6.94
N GLN A 170 4.12 -29.11 7.33
CA GLN A 170 4.61 -28.67 8.62
C GLN A 170 4.91 -27.18 8.58
N ARG A 171 4.21 -26.40 9.42
CA ARG A 171 4.27 -24.94 9.39
C ARG A 171 5.32 -24.39 10.33
N PHE A 172 6.10 -23.40 9.84
CA PHE A 172 7.06 -22.62 10.60
C PHE A 172 6.78 -21.13 10.40
N SER A 173 6.57 -20.43 11.52
CA SER A 173 6.30 -18.98 11.50
C SER A 173 7.58 -18.21 11.79
N PHE A 174 8.05 -17.48 10.80
CA PHE A 174 9.18 -16.55 10.91
C PHE A 174 8.69 -15.23 11.48
N ARG A 175 9.26 -14.82 12.58
CA ARG A 175 8.93 -13.56 13.26
C ARG A 175 9.67 -12.40 12.62
N ARG A 176 9.16 -11.19 12.78
CA ARG A 176 9.94 -9.98 12.51
C ARG A 176 11.17 -9.99 13.40
N ILE A 177 12.32 -9.63 12.83
CA ILE A 177 13.58 -9.54 13.55
C ILE A 177 13.52 -8.25 14.38
N THR A 178 14.04 -8.29 15.61
CA THR A 178 14.05 -7.09 16.46
C THR A 178 14.99 -6.03 15.88
N PRO A 179 14.70 -4.73 16.07
CA PRO A 179 15.60 -3.67 15.61
C PRO A 179 17.03 -3.81 16.19
N GLU A 180 17.15 -4.29 17.43
CA GLU A 180 18.43 -4.53 18.10
C GLU A 180 19.25 -5.60 17.38
N ASP A 181 18.61 -6.72 17.03
CA ASP A 181 19.26 -7.82 16.30
C ASP A 181 19.69 -7.39 14.89
N ILE A 182 18.84 -6.57 14.21
CA ILE A 182 19.18 -6.02 12.90
C ILE A 182 20.36 -5.05 13.03
N ALA A 183 20.32 -4.11 13.98
CA ALA A 183 21.40 -3.15 14.20
C ALA A 183 22.73 -3.86 14.48
N ALA A 184 22.74 -4.86 15.37
CA ALA A 184 23.93 -5.64 15.67
C ALA A 184 24.46 -6.37 14.41
N ARG A 185 23.57 -6.90 13.56
CA ARG A 185 24.01 -7.55 12.31
C ARG A 185 24.54 -6.54 11.30
N LEU A 186 23.94 -5.36 11.19
CA LEU A 186 24.43 -4.28 10.32
C LEU A 186 25.83 -3.81 10.75
N GLN A 187 26.05 -3.62 12.05
CA GLN A 187 27.38 -3.29 12.60
C GLN A 187 28.42 -4.36 12.29
N TYR A 188 28.06 -5.65 12.47
CA TYR A 188 28.95 -6.75 12.10
C TYR A 188 29.33 -6.71 10.62
N VAL A 189 28.34 -6.52 9.72
CA VAL A 189 28.58 -6.47 8.27
C VAL A 189 29.41 -5.25 7.90
N SER A 190 29.12 -4.08 8.48
CA SER A 190 29.88 -2.84 8.26
C SER A 190 31.34 -3.01 8.66
N TYR A 191 31.60 -3.62 9.83
CA TYR A 191 32.96 -3.92 10.26
C TYR A 191 33.72 -4.82 9.27
N GLN A 192 33.04 -5.86 8.73
CA GLN A 192 33.65 -6.76 7.75
C GLN A 192 33.94 -6.09 6.39
N GLU A 193 33.14 -5.08 6.01
CA GLU A 193 33.30 -4.34 4.76
C GLU A 193 34.16 -3.07 4.90
N GLY A 194 34.59 -2.74 6.14
CA GLY A 194 35.35 -1.52 6.39
C GLY A 194 34.51 -0.24 6.28
N ILE A 195 33.20 -0.35 6.51
CA ILE A 195 32.26 0.77 6.53
C ILE A 195 32.21 1.31 7.97
N GLU A 196 32.52 2.59 8.16
CA GLU A 196 32.41 3.25 9.45
C GLU A 196 30.95 3.60 9.73
N LEU A 197 30.24 2.75 10.47
CA LEU A 197 28.83 2.89 10.81
C LEU A 197 28.65 3.31 12.27
N ASP A 198 28.06 4.48 12.50
CA ASP A 198 27.69 4.95 13.83
C ASP A 198 26.51 4.13 14.42
N ASP A 199 26.49 3.97 15.75
CA ASP A 199 25.41 3.25 16.46
C ASP A 199 24.04 3.87 16.20
N GLY A 200 23.95 5.20 16.14
CA GLY A 200 22.71 5.91 15.80
C GLY A 200 22.24 5.59 14.39
N ALA A 201 23.16 5.56 13.41
CA ALA A 201 22.86 5.20 12.03
C ALA A 201 22.39 3.74 11.92
N ALA A 202 23.06 2.80 12.64
CA ALA A 202 22.65 1.40 12.66
C ALA A 202 21.22 1.22 13.17
N ARG A 203 20.83 1.95 14.22
CA ARG A 203 19.46 1.92 14.76
C ARG A 203 18.44 2.51 13.80
N VAL A 204 18.77 3.62 13.12
CA VAL A 204 17.90 4.20 12.09
C VAL A 204 17.64 3.22 10.96
N LEU A 205 18.70 2.62 10.40
CA LEU A 205 18.61 1.62 9.34
C LEU A 205 17.80 0.38 9.79
N ALA A 206 18.04 -0.10 11.01
CA ALA A 206 17.33 -1.26 11.58
C ALA A 206 15.83 -0.98 11.74
N ARG A 207 15.47 0.20 12.18
CA ARG A 207 14.07 0.65 12.30
C ARG A 207 13.39 0.68 10.94
N MET A 208 14.05 1.26 9.93
CA MET A 208 13.53 1.35 8.57
C MET A 208 13.39 -0.01 7.88
N ALA A 209 14.18 -0.97 8.28
CA ALA A 209 14.09 -2.34 7.76
C ALA A 209 12.81 -3.08 8.19
N ASP A 210 12.02 -2.54 9.13
CA ASP A 210 10.72 -3.07 9.61
C ASP A 210 10.74 -4.59 9.86
N GLY A 211 11.82 -5.08 10.49
CA GLY A 211 11.98 -6.50 10.83
C GLY A 211 12.50 -7.38 9.70
N GLY A 212 12.90 -6.82 8.55
CA GLY A 212 13.47 -7.51 7.39
C GLY A 212 14.98 -7.32 7.29
N MET A 213 15.80 -8.36 7.55
CA MET A 213 17.25 -8.29 7.43
C MET A 213 17.72 -7.95 6.00
N ARG A 214 17.01 -8.45 4.98
CA ARG A 214 17.34 -8.15 3.58
C ARG A 214 17.20 -6.67 3.28
N ASP A 215 16.14 -6.06 3.78
CA ASP A 215 15.84 -4.64 3.56
C ASP A 215 16.84 -3.78 4.33
N GLY A 216 17.21 -4.15 5.58
CA GLY A 216 18.27 -3.48 6.34
C GLY A 216 19.64 -3.50 5.65
N LEU A 217 20.06 -4.65 5.12
CA LEU A 217 21.31 -4.76 4.37
C LEU A 217 21.27 -3.98 3.04
N SER A 218 20.11 -3.91 2.39
CA SER A 218 19.94 -3.12 1.16
C SER A 218 20.03 -1.62 1.42
N LEU A 219 19.43 -1.14 2.53
CA LEU A 219 19.53 0.25 2.96
C LEU A 219 20.97 0.62 3.35
N LEU A 220 21.67 -0.27 4.08
CA LEU A 220 23.10 -0.08 4.40
C LEU A 220 23.93 0.04 3.13
N ASP A 221 23.71 -0.84 2.18
CA ASP A 221 24.41 -0.86 0.89
C ASP A 221 24.22 0.45 0.09
N GLN A 222 22.98 0.91 0.05
CA GLN A 222 22.62 2.18 -0.60
C GLN A 222 23.33 3.36 0.07
N CYS A 223 23.29 3.46 1.41
CA CYS A 223 23.92 4.55 2.14
C CYS A 223 25.46 4.51 2.05
N ALA A 224 26.05 3.33 2.15
CA ALA A 224 27.50 3.17 2.03
C ALA A 224 28.01 3.53 0.63
N SER A 225 27.23 3.23 -0.42
CA SER A 225 27.58 3.60 -1.80
C SER A 225 27.48 5.10 -2.08
N ALA A 226 26.60 5.81 -1.36
CA ALA A 226 26.37 7.24 -1.54
C ALA A 226 27.24 8.15 -0.67
N THR A 227 27.91 7.58 0.37
CA THR A 227 28.62 8.35 1.38
C THR A 227 30.10 8.00 1.41
N VAL A 228 30.96 9.00 1.53
CA VAL A 228 32.40 8.83 1.77
C VAL A 228 32.70 9.17 3.23
N GLY A 229 33.31 8.23 3.97
CA GLY A 229 33.64 8.36 5.40
C GLY A 229 32.52 7.83 6.31
N GLU A 230 32.51 8.29 7.57
CA GLU A 230 31.61 7.81 8.61
C GLU A 230 30.12 8.00 8.24
N LEU A 231 29.35 6.93 8.36
CA LEU A 231 27.92 6.92 8.14
C LEU A 231 27.17 7.23 9.45
N SER A 232 26.92 8.51 9.69
CA SER A 232 26.14 9.00 10.84
C SER A 232 24.63 8.93 10.56
N ALA A 233 23.80 9.00 11.62
CA ALA A 233 22.34 9.03 11.50
C ALA A 233 21.85 10.15 10.56
N GLN A 234 22.46 11.35 10.64
CA GLN A 234 22.11 12.48 9.79
C GLN A 234 22.35 12.17 8.29
N ARG A 235 23.48 11.55 7.96
CA ARG A 235 23.78 11.15 6.59
C ARG A 235 22.85 10.08 6.07
N VAL A 236 22.39 9.15 6.93
CA VAL A 236 21.36 8.17 6.59
C VAL A 236 20.06 8.86 6.19
N TYR A 237 19.58 9.83 6.97
CA TYR A 237 18.38 10.63 6.65
C TYR A 237 18.52 11.41 5.33
N GLU A 238 19.70 11.95 5.06
CA GLU A 238 19.98 12.65 3.80
C GLU A 238 19.97 11.69 2.61
N CYS A 239 20.70 10.57 2.72
CA CYS A 239 20.84 9.57 1.66
C CYS A 239 19.51 8.90 1.28
N LEU A 240 18.67 8.62 2.27
CA LEU A 240 17.37 7.98 2.06
C LEU A 240 16.24 8.98 1.75
N GLY A 241 16.54 10.28 1.75
CA GLY A 241 15.54 11.31 1.48
C GLY A 241 14.46 11.44 2.56
N ILE A 242 14.78 11.08 3.82
CA ILE A 242 13.85 11.05 4.94
C ILE A 242 13.95 12.36 5.71
N ALA A 243 12.84 12.81 6.30
CA ALA A 243 12.80 14.09 7.02
C ALA A 243 13.56 14.06 8.36
N GLY A 244 13.49 12.93 9.06
CA GLY A 244 14.13 12.72 10.36
C GLY A 244 13.29 13.19 11.54
N GLU A 245 13.64 12.68 12.72
CA GLU A 245 12.85 12.84 13.96
C GLU A 245 12.64 14.29 14.37
N GLN A 246 13.69 15.11 14.33
CA GLN A 246 13.62 16.53 14.73
C GLN A 246 12.66 17.32 13.84
N THR A 247 12.69 17.05 12.54
CA THR A 247 11.84 17.74 11.56
C THR A 247 10.37 17.35 11.71
N CYS A 248 10.09 16.07 11.93
CA CYS A 248 8.75 15.58 12.24
C CYS A 248 8.23 16.16 13.57
N GLY A 249 9.09 16.25 14.59
CA GLY A 249 8.78 16.90 15.86
C GLY A 249 8.42 18.38 15.69
N GLN A 250 9.18 19.14 14.89
CA GLN A 250 8.88 20.54 14.56
C GLN A 250 7.55 20.67 13.81
N MET A 251 7.26 19.77 12.86
CA MET A 251 5.99 19.77 12.14
C MET A 251 4.81 19.59 13.09
N LEU A 252 4.90 18.62 14.03
CA LEU A 252 3.87 18.44 15.06
C LEU A 252 3.80 19.60 16.05
N ALA A 253 4.93 20.26 16.37
CA ALA A 253 4.91 21.46 17.17
C ALA A 253 4.12 22.59 16.50
N PHE A 254 4.32 22.82 15.20
CA PHE A 254 3.51 23.76 14.43
C PHE A 254 2.02 23.37 14.40
N ALA A 255 1.71 22.08 14.28
CA ALA A 255 0.33 21.61 14.37
C ALA A 255 -0.31 21.89 15.74
N ALA A 256 0.44 21.68 16.84
CA ALA A 256 -0.03 21.99 18.19
C ALA A 256 -0.27 23.50 18.40
N ASP A 257 0.57 24.35 17.79
CA ASP A 257 0.45 25.82 17.85
C ASP A 257 -0.58 26.37 16.84
N LYS A 258 -1.20 25.50 16.02
CA LYS A 258 -2.08 25.89 14.92
C LYS A 258 -1.40 26.84 13.92
N ASN A 259 -0.10 26.72 13.78
CA ASN A 259 0.70 27.55 12.89
C ASN A 259 0.81 26.86 11.49
N THR A 260 -0.28 26.94 10.74
CA THR A 260 -0.36 26.36 9.38
C THR A 260 0.70 26.95 8.45
N ARG A 261 1.00 28.25 8.60
CA ARG A 261 2.03 28.91 7.79
C ARG A 261 3.42 28.28 8.02
N GLY A 262 3.85 28.17 9.27
CA GLY A 262 5.14 27.56 9.61
C GLY A 262 5.26 26.09 9.15
N ALA A 263 4.18 25.33 9.29
CA ALA A 263 4.13 23.95 8.84
C ALA A 263 4.28 23.84 7.31
N LEU A 264 3.59 24.68 6.54
CA LEU A 264 3.71 24.70 5.07
C LEU A 264 5.06 25.21 4.59
N GLU A 265 5.65 26.21 5.25
CA GLU A 265 7.00 26.71 4.95
C GLU A 265 8.05 25.60 5.18
N LEU A 266 7.92 24.84 6.28
CA LEU A 266 8.79 23.69 6.57
C LEU A 266 8.60 22.59 5.51
N PHE A 267 7.35 22.23 5.18
CA PHE A 267 7.05 21.24 4.15
C PHE A 267 7.63 21.63 2.77
N ASN A 268 7.45 22.89 2.37
CA ASN A 268 7.99 23.38 1.10
C ASN A 268 9.53 23.30 1.05
N ARG A 269 10.21 23.57 2.18
CA ARG A 269 11.66 23.41 2.28
C ARG A 269 12.06 21.94 2.10
N LEU A 270 11.41 21.02 2.82
CA LEU A 270 11.67 19.58 2.70
C LEU A 270 11.43 19.09 1.28
N TYR A 271 10.37 19.55 0.65
CA TYR A 271 10.06 19.19 -0.74
C TYR A 271 11.12 19.72 -1.73
N ALA A 272 11.60 20.96 -1.53
CA ALA A 272 12.68 21.55 -2.34
C ALA A 272 14.02 20.82 -2.13
N ASP A 273 14.28 20.30 -0.93
CA ASP A 273 15.46 19.51 -0.58
C ASP A 273 15.35 18.04 -1.10
N GLY A 274 14.27 17.70 -1.84
CA GLY A 274 14.08 16.39 -2.45
C GLY A 274 13.66 15.29 -1.49
N LYS A 275 13.10 15.63 -0.30
CA LYS A 275 12.61 14.62 0.65
C LYS A 275 11.36 13.92 0.13
N ASP A 276 11.24 12.61 0.41
CA ASP A 276 10.08 11.81 0.00
C ASP A 276 8.84 12.19 0.82
N VAL A 277 7.82 12.66 0.12
CA VAL A 277 6.53 13.09 0.71
C VAL A 277 5.80 11.93 1.38
N ALA A 278 5.87 10.72 0.81
CA ALA A 278 5.21 9.55 1.38
C ALA A 278 5.91 9.11 2.68
N ALA A 279 7.25 9.09 2.67
CA ALA A 279 8.04 8.80 3.87
C ALA A 279 7.76 9.81 4.99
N LEU A 280 7.65 11.11 4.68
CA LEU A 280 7.32 12.15 5.66
C LEU A 280 5.96 11.90 6.32
N VAL A 281 4.93 11.55 5.54
CA VAL A 281 3.58 11.26 6.07
C VAL A 281 3.59 10.02 6.96
N ASP A 282 4.33 8.96 6.58
CA ASP A 282 4.47 7.74 7.36
C ASP A 282 5.25 7.97 8.67
N GLU A 283 6.32 8.79 8.63
CA GLU A 283 7.08 9.19 9.83
C GLU A 283 6.21 10.01 10.81
N LEU A 284 5.43 10.97 10.30
CA LEU A 284 4.49 11.74 11.12
C LEU A 284 3.43 10.85 11.76
N ALA A 285 2.89 9.87 11.02
CA ALA A 285 1.93 8.90 11.55
C ALA A 285 2.55 8.03 12.65
N SER A 286 3.79 7.58 12.44
CA SER A 286 4.55 6.81 13.44
C SER A 286 4.84 7.62 14.70
N LEU A 287 5.21 8.90 14.56
CA LEU A 287 5.43 9.78 15.69
C LEU A 287 4.12 10.05 16.47
N CYS A 288 3.00 10.31 15.78
CA CYS A 288 1.69 10.45 16.43
C CYS A 288 1.30 9.19 17.21
N ARG A 289 1.56 7.99 16.65
CA ARG A 289 1.34 6.72 17.33
C ARG A 289 2.21 6.60 18.59
N ASP A 290 3.48 6.93 18.51
CA ASP A 290 4.39 6.86 19.65
C ASP A 290 3.95 7.82 20.76
N LEU A 291 3.55 9.04 20.42
CA LEU A 291 2.97 10.00 21.38
C LEU A 291 1.69 9.45 22.02
N MET A 292 0.83 8.77 21.25
CA MET A 292 -0.38 8.14 21.77
C MET A 292 -0.07 7.01 22.75
N ILE A 293 0.93 6.17 22.45
CA ILE A 293 1.39 5.08 23.34
C ILE A 293 1.94 5.68 24.64
N LEU A 294 2.82 6.68 24.57
CA LEU A 294 3.37 7.35 25.75
C LEU A 294 2.30 8.01 26.62
N LYS A 295 1.23 8.53 26.00
CA LYS A 295 0.10 9.12 26.73
C LYS A 295 -0.78 8.08 27.41
N THR A 296 -0.96 6.93 26.78
CA THR A 296 -1.85 5.87 27.27
C THR A 296 -1.16 4.92 28.24
N ALA A 297 0.12 4.62 28.02
CA ALA A 297 0.92 3.68 28.81
C ALA A 297 2.35 4.22 29.06
N PRO A 298 2.52 5.20 29.97
CA PRO A 298 3.79 5.92 30.14
C PRO A 298 4.99 5.03 30.51
N GLU A 299 4.78 3.99 31.32
CA GLU A 299 5.86 3.10 31.77
C GLU A 299 6.06 1.89 30.86
N ALA A 300 4.97 1.20 30.47
CA ALA A 300 5.03 0.03 29.61
C ALA A 300 5.24 0.38 28.12
N GLY A 301 4.89 1.59 27.72
CA GLY A 301 4.93 2.05 26.33
C GLY A 301 6.34 2.25 25.80
N ILE A 302 7.34 2.49 26.63
CA ILE A 302 8.72 2.77 26.19
C ILE A 302 9.28 1.63 25.32
N SER A 303 8.99 0.37 25.65
CA SER A 303 9.40 -0.78 24.87
C SER A 303 8.63 -0.96 23.55
N MET A 304 7.52 -0.24 23.37
CA MET A 304 6.64 -0.31 22.19
C MET A 304 6.84 0.83 21.21
N LEU A 305 7.72 1.78 21.52
CA LEU A 305 7.99 2.93 20.66
C LEU A 305 8.67 2.47 19.37
N SER A 306 8.32 3.11 18.27
CA SER A 306 9.00 2.91 17.00
C SER A 306 10.40 3.55 16.98
N GLY A 307 10.76 4.28 18.04
CA GLY A 307 12.03 4.98 18.17
C GLY A 307 12.11 6.28 17.34
N VAL A 308 10.98 6.74 16.82
CA VAL A 308 10.89 8.05 16.11
C VAL A 308 10.86 9.21 17.10
N ALA A 309 10.64 8.94 18.38
CA ALA A 309 10.58 9.96 19.42
C ALA A 309 11.85 9.92 20.28
N SER A 310 12.71 10.93 20.20
CA SER A 310 13.75 11.13 21.21
C SER A 310 13.10 11.49 22.55
N ASP A 311 13.60 10.93 23.64
CA ASP A 311 12.95 10.99 24.97
C ASP A 311 12.59 12.41 25.47
N ALA A 312 13.35 13.43 25.10
CA ALA A 312 13.14 14.81 25.60
C ALA A 312 12.04 15.55 24.82
N ASP A 313 12.04 15.44 23.50
CA ASP A 313 11.08 16.14 22.62
C ASP A 313 9.71 15.49 22.65
N ALA A 314 9.67 14.15 22.71
CA ALA A 314 8.43 13.39 22.83
C ALA A 314 7.65 13.72 24.10
N LYS A 315 8.33 13.82 25.25
CA LYS A 315 7.70 14.17 26.53
C LYS A 315 7.07 15.57 26.52
N SER A 316 7.66 16.50 25.79
CA SER A 316 7.11 17.85 25.64
C SER A 316 5.86 17.84 24.74
N LEU A 317 5.90 17.10 23.62
CA LEU A 317 4.81 16.99 22.65
C LEU A 317 3.61 16.21 23.20
N VAL A 318 3.85 15.14 23.99
CA VAL A 318 2.77 14.34 24.63
C VAL A 318 1.81 15.21 25.44
N LYS A 319 2.33 16.26 26.13
CA LYS A 319 1.50 17.16 26.94
C LYS A 319 0.64 18.10 26.10
N ARG A 320 1.00 18.34 24.83
CA ARG A 320 0.36 19.32 23.96
C ARG A 320 -0.86 18.80 23.22
N PHE A 321 -0.97 17.49 23.05
CA PHE A 321 -2.07 16.86 22.32
C PHE A 321 -2.98 16.04 23.23
N SER A 322 -4.28 16.07 23.00
CA SER A 322 -5.24 15.15 23.61
C SER A 322 -5.22 13.79 22.90
N PRO A 323 -5.67 12.69 23.53
CA PRO A 323 -5.78 11.39 22.87
C PRO A 323 -6.66 11.44 21.61
N GLY A 324 -7.78 12.19 21.66
CA GLY A 324 -8.69 12.37 20.54
C GLY A 324 -8.04 13.08 19.35
N GLU A 325 -7.19 14.11 19.61
CA GLU A 325 -6.43 14.78 18.55
C GLU A 325 -5.42 13.84 17.90
N LEU A 326 -4.70 13.03 18.68
CA LEU A 326 -3.73 12.08 18.13
C LEU A 326 -4.41 11.01 17.25
N VAL A 327 -5.56 10.46 17.70
CA VAL A 327 -6.33 9.50 16.89
C VAL A 327 -6.78 10.11 15.57
N ARG A 328 -7.31 11.36 15.60
CA ARG A 328 -7.69 12.10 14.41
C ARG A 328 -6.50 12.30 13.47
N MET A 329 -5.35 12.74 14.00
CA MET A 329 -4.14 12.99 13.21
C MET A 329 -3.64 11.71 12.54
N ILE A 330 -3.61 10.59 13.26
CA ILE A 330 -3.26 9.27 12.70
C ILE A 330 -4.22 8.91 11.55
N GLY A 331 -5.53 9.06 11.74
CA GLY A 331 -6.54 8.77 10.72
C GLY A 331 -6.36 9.63 9.45
N LEU A 332 -6.07 10.93 9.61
CA LEU A 332 -5.76 11.83 8.50
C LEU A 332 -4.52 11.41 7.72
N LEU A 333 -3.43 11.13 8.43
CA LEU A 333 -2.16 10.72 7.83
C LEU A 333 -2.31 9.38 7.09
N GLN A 334 -2.99 8.41 7.68
CA GLN A 334 -3.27 7.11 7.03
C GLN A 334 -4.14 7.27 5.78
N THR A 335 -5.15 8.14 5.83
CA THR A 335 -6.00 8.42 4.67
C THR A 335 -5.21 9.08 3.55
N CYS A 336 -4.31 10.03 3.88
CA CYS A 336 -3.41 10.68 2.95
C CYS A 336 -2.46 9.66 2.30
N ALA A 337 -1.77 8.83 3.10
CA ALA A 337 -0.86 7.79 2.62
C ALA A 337 -1.57 6.80 1.68
N ALA A 338 -2.77 6.33 2.04
CA ALA A 338 -3.58 5.45 1.20
C ALA A 338 -4.02 6.14 -0.12
N GLY A 339 -4.15 7.46 -0.11
CA GLY A 339 -4.48 8.28 -1.29
C GLY A 339 -3.37 8.35 -2.31
N PHE A 340 -2.10 8.29 -1.91
CA PHE A 340 -0.93 8.47 -2.81
C PHE A 340 -0.84 7.48 -3.96
N THR A 341 -1.43 6.30 -3.84
CA THR A 341 -1.47 5.30 -4.92
C THR A 341 -2.44 5.66 -6.05
N ARG A 342 -3.40 6.56 -5.79
CA ARG A 342 -4.47 6.96 -6.72
C ARG A 342 -4.37 8.41 -7.16
N SER A 343 -3.59 9.22 -6.45
CA SER A 343 -3.45 10.65 -6.69
C SER A 343 -2.46 10.93 -7.82
N SER A 344 -2.77 11.95 -8.61
CA SER A 344 -1.85 12.52 -9.61
C SER A 344 -0.84 13.49 -9.00
N SER A 345 -1.09 14.02 -7.80
CA SER A 345 -0.23 15.00 -7.13
C SER A 345 -0.10 14.72 -5.63
N ARG A 346 0.89 13.91 -5.26
CA ARG A 346 1.21 13.61 -3.85
C ARG A 346 1.51 14.86 -3.03
N ARG A 347 2.10 15.88 -3.67
CA ARG A 347 2.42 17.15 -3.03
C ARG A 347 1.16 17.84 -2.53
N LEU A 348 0.15 17.99 -3.39
CA LEU A 348 -1.10 18.66 -3.04
C LEU A 348 -1.84 17.91 -1.92
N ASP A 349 -1.87 16.57 -1.98
CA ASP A 349 -2.50 15.77 -0.95
C ASP A 349 -1.82 15.95 0.42
N ALA A 350 -0.48 16.01 0.44
CA ALA A 350 0.27 16.26 1.66
C ALA A 350 0.08 17.68 2.19
N GLU A 351 0.08 18.70 1.32
CA GLU A 351 -0.20 20.10 1.72
C GLU A 351 -1.58 20.21 2.37
N LEU A 352 -2.62 19.62 1.77
CA LEU A 352 -3.97 19.57 2.34
C LEU A 352 -4.01 18.78 3.66
N CYS A 353 -3.29 17.67 3.75
CA CYS A 353 -3.19 16.90 4.99
C CYS A 353 -2.55 17.74 6.12
N ILE A 354 -1.43 18.43 5.84
CA ILE A 354 -0.74 19.30 6.82
C ILE A 354 -1.64 20.46 7.27
N MET A 355 -2.37 21.09 6.35
CA MET A 355 -3.35 22.13 6.69
C MET A 355 -4.41 21.60 7.66
N ASN A 356 -4.96 20.40 7.37
CA ASN A 356 -5.95 19.75 8.23
C ASN A 356 -5.39 19.26 9.57
N LEU A 357 -4.09 18.94 9.63
CA LEU A 357 -3.41 18.65 10.91
C LEU A 357 -3.36 19.88 11.80
N CYS A 358 -3.04 21.05 11.23
CA CYS A 358 -2.89 22.31 11.97
C CYS A 358 -4.25 22.94 12.34
N ASP A 359 -5.23 22.87 11.45
CA ASP A 359 -6.55 23.45 11.68
C ASP A 359 -7.68 22.42 11.54
N PRO A 360 -8.13 21.83 12.67
CA PRO A 360 -9.28 20.93 12.69
C PRO A 360 -10.59 21.57 12.22
N GLY A 361 -10.65 22.91 12.16
CA GLY A 361 -11.83 23.65 11.73
C GLY A 361 -12.13 23.54 10.23
N LEU A 362 -11.13 23.14 9.44
CA LEU A 362 -11.29 22.92 8.00
C LEU A 362 -12.06 21.62 7.67
N GLN A 363 -12.17 20.70 8.63
CA GLN A 363 -12.94 19.47 8.49
C GLN A 363 -14.26 19.58 9.27
N MET A 364 -15.36 19.19 8.61
CA MET A 364 -16.70 19.12 9.19
C MET A 364 -17.16 17.65 9.40
N ASP A 365 -16.23 16.71 9.52
CA ASP A 365 -16.55 15.32 9.80
C ASP A 365 -16.78 15.05 11.31
N VAL A 366 -17.40 13.91 11.59
CA VAL A 366 -17.76 13.51 12.97
C VAL A 366 -16.52 13.33 13.84
N GLU A 367 -15.39 12.91 13.27
CA GLU A 367 -14.13 12.67 13.98
C GLU A 367 -13.51 14.00 14.46
N ALA A 368 -13.51 15.02 13.60
CA ALA A 368 -13.05 16.35 13.96
C ALA A 368 -13.92 16.99 15.06
N LEU A 369 -15.24 16.80 15.00
CA LEU A 369 -16.17 17.27 16.04
C LEU A 369 -15.92 16.55 17.38
N ASN A 370 -15.74 15.22 17.37
CA ASN A 370 -15.44 14.45 18.57
C ASN A 370 -14.09 14.85 19.20
N ALA A 371 -13.06 15.10 18.38
CA ALA A 371 -11.77 15.59 18.86
C ALA A 371 -11.88 16.97 19.55
N ARG A 372 -12.73 17.86 18.99
CA ARG A 372 -13.01 19.19 19.61
C ARG A 372 -13.76 19.05 20.92
N ILE A 373 -14.75 18.17 21.00
CA ILE A 373 -15.50 17.87 22.24
C ILE A 373 -14.53 17.32 23.31
N SER A 374 -13.73 16.32 22.99
CA SER A 374 -12.77 15.73 23.93
C SER A 374 -11.78 16.78 24.48
N LYS A 375 -11.34 17.73 23.64
CA LYS A 375 -10.46 18.82 24.08
C LYS A 375 -11.17 19.77 25.02
N LEU A 376 -12.44 20.13 24.76
CA LEU A 376 -13.24 20.96 25.64
C LEU A 376 -13.51 20.27 26.98
N GLU A 377 -13.80 18.97 26.97
CA GLU A 377 -13.99 18.16 28.17
C GLU A 377 -12.70 18.10 29.03
N GLU A 378 -11.53 17.95 28.40
CA GLU A 378 -10.25 17.95 29.08
C GLU A 378 -9.92 19.35 29.67
N GLN A 379 -10.23 20.43 28.95
CA GLN A 379 -10.09 21.80 29.47
C GLN A 379 -11.04 22.06 30.65
N LEU A 380 -12.28 21.56 30.61
CA LEU A 380 -13.21 21.62 31.75
C LEU A 380 -12.68 20.86 32.95
N ARG A 381 -12.09 19.67 32.76
CA ARG A 381 -11.55 18.84 33.84
C ARG A 381 -10.29 19.40 34.47
N THR A 382 -9.45 20.09 33.67
CA THR A 382 -8.18 20.69 34.15
C THR A 382 -8.34 22.11 34.65
N GLY A 383 -9.51 22.75 34.53
CA GLY A 383 -9.80 24.09 34.98
C GLY A 383 -9.09 25.21 34.20
N ASN A 384 -8.42 24.90 33.12
CA ASN A 384 -7.72 25.85 32.25
C ASN A 384 -8.65 26.46 31.20
N PHE A 385 -9.48 27.43 31.62
CA PHE A 385 -10.23 28.24 30.68
C PHE A 385 -9.35 29.40 30.19
N VAL A 386 -8.86 29.34 28.97
CA VAL A 386 -8.47 30.55 28.25
C VAL A 386 -9.76 31.20 27.74
N ALA A 387 -10.30 32.15 28.48
CA ALA A 387 -11.43 32.93 27.98
C ALA A 387 -11.00 33.61 26.69
N PRO A 388 -11.80 33.50 25.60
CA PRO A 388 -11.53 34.27 24.39
C PRO A 388 -11.55 35.74 24.80
N ALA A 389 -10.45 36.47 24.52
CA ALA A 389 -10.38 37.90 24.73
C ALA A 389 -11.61 38.55 24.08
N ALA A 390 -12.48 39.10 24.89
CA ALA A 390 -13.67 39.81 24.42
C ALA A 390 -13.19 40.90 23.47
N ALA A 391 -13.62 40.80 22.22
CA ALA A 391 -13.44 41.85 21.24
C ALA A 391 -14.07 43.12 21.82
N ALA A 392 -13.26 44.14 22.08
CA ALA A 392 -13.72 45.43 22.55
C ALA A 392 -14.75 45.98 21.55
N PRO A 393 -15.88 46.56 22.03
CA PRO A 393 -16.90 47.10 21.13
C PRO A 393 -16.27 48.28 20.37
N LYS A 394 -16.29 48.18 19.03
CA LYS A 394 -16.00 49.34 18.18
C LYS A 394 -17.08 50.40 18.43
N GLN A 395 -16.65 51.55 18.96
CA GLN A 395 -17.48 52.72 19.05
C GLN A 395 -17.87 53.16 17.62
N GLU A 396 -19.15 53.14 17.36
CA GLU A 396 -19.76 53.81 16.20
C GLU A 396 -19.61 55.33 16.36
N LYS A 397 -18.99 55.98 15.39
CA LYS A 397 -19.07 57.43 15.20
C LYS A 397 -20.33 57.72 14.39
N PRO A 398 -21.03 58.82 14.72
CA PRO A 398 -22.32 59.14 14.09
C PRO A 398 -22.15 59.55 12.64
N ALA A 399 -23.15 59.14 11.85
CA ALA A 399 -23.34 59.41 10.44
C ALA A 399 -23.58 60.91 10.21
N ASP A 400 -22.86 61.48 9.27
CA ASP A 400 -23.27 62.69 8.54
C ASP A 400 -23.93 62.27 7.21
N THR A 401 -25.11 62.75 7.04
CA THR A 401 -25.94 62.66 5.84
C THR A 401 -25.37 63.52 4.72
N VAL A 402 -25.14 62.97 3.54
CA VAL A 402 -25.18 63.69 2.26
C VAL A 402 -25.71 62.78 1.17
N ASP A 403 -26.61 63.41 0.37
CA ASP A 403 -27.50 62.91 -0.68
C ASP A 403 -26.90 62.13 -1.84
N ASP A 404 -27.76 61.27 -2.36
CA ASP A 404 -28.07 60.89 -3.77
C ASP A 404 -27.04 61.22 -4.85
N GLU A 405 -26.61 60.19 -5.53
CA GLU A 405 -26.67 60.04 -7.01
C GLU A 405 -26.14 58.67 -7.42
N ALA A 406 -27.00 57.88 -8.08
CA ALA A 406 -26.62 56.61 -8.69
C ALA A 406 -25.86 56.82 -9.99
N PRO A 407 -24.78 56.11 -10.26
CA PRO A 407 -24.11 56.15 -11.55
C PRO A 407 -24.84 55.29 -12.60
N PRO A 408 -24.86 55.72 -13.87
CA PRO A 408 -25.54 55.01 -14.96
C PRO A 408 -24.79 53.72 -15.39
N PRO A 409 -25.48 52.78 -16.05
CA PRO A 409 -24.89 51.52 -16.52
C PRO A 409 -23.92 51.77 -17.66
N PRO A 410 -22.85 50.95 -17.76
CA PRO A 410 -21.88 51.05 -18.84
C PRO A 410 -22.49 50.58 -20.19
N GLY A 411 -22.38 51.45 -21.19
CA GLY A 411 -22.84 51.19 -22.53
C GLY A 411 -21.94 50.21 -23.29
N ASP A 412 -22.60 49.55 -24.22
CA ASP A 412 -22.00 48.65 -25.21
C ASP A 412 -20.94 49.39 -26.07
N TYR A 413 -19.75 48.84 -26.08
CA TYR A 413 -18.72 49.23 -27.11
C TYR A 413 -18.78 48.23 -28.25
N ASP A 414 -19.41 48.65 -29.35
CA ASP A 414 -19.28 48.05 -30.66
C ASP A 414 -17.82 48.18 -31.15
N CYS A 415 -17.20 47.07 -31.49
CA CYS A 415 -15.98 47.00 -32.29
C CYS A 415 -16.36 46.65 -33.73
N PRO A 416 -15.83 47.38 -34.73
CA PRO A 416 -16.15 47.11 -36.14
C PRO A 416 -15.44 45.82 -36.62
N PRO A 417 -16.02 45.10 -37.60
CA PRO A 417 -15.48 43.83 -38.12
C PRO A 417 -14.29 44.01 -39.05
N ASP A 418 -13.33 43.12 -38.87
CA ASP A 418 -12.14 43.00 -39.73
C ASP A 418 -12.51 42.29 -41.06
N PRO A 419 -12.12 42.82 -42.25
CA PRO A 419 -12.62 42.35 -43.54
C PRO A 419 -11.91 41.15 -44.18
N ASP A 420 -10.99 40.45 -43.49
CA ASP A 420 -10.24 39.35 -44.12
C ASP A 420 -10.20 38.06 -43.30
N ALA A 421 -11.37 37.42 -43.07
CA ALA A 421 -11.42 36.04 -42.59
C ALA A 421 -12.24 35.15 -43.54
N PRO A 422 -11.70 34.05 -44.06
CA PRO A 422 -12.44 33.12 -44.92
C PRO A 422 -13.51 32.37 -44.13
N ALA A 423 -14.66 32.13 -44.79
CA ALA A 423 -15.84 31.51 -44.27
C ALA A 423 -15.57 30.13 -43.65
N PRO A 424 -16.15 29.82 -42.47
CA PRO A 424 -15.98 28.50 -41.84
C PRO A 424 -16.84 27.44 -42.53
N GLN A 425 -16.16 26.38 -42.96
CA GLN A 425 -16.81 25.14 -43.40
C GLN A 425 -17.47 24.50 -42.19
N THR A 426 -18.71 24.07 -42.38
CA THR A 426 -19.58 23.42 -41.38
C THR A 426 -19.01 22.05 -40.99
N GLU A 427 -18.20 21.98 -39.97
CA GLU A 427 -17.90 20.73 -39.28
C GLU A 427 -19.04 20.39 -38.32
N GLN A 428 -19.73 19.30 -38.60
CA GLN A 428 -20.68 18.71 -37.68
C GLN A 428 -19.91 18.22 -36.43
N LYS A 429 -19.86 19.04 -35.38
CA LYS A 429 -19.47 18.63 -34.03
C LYS A 429 -20.52 17.65 -33.52
N GLN A 430 -20.11 16.40 -33.34
CA GLN A 430 -20.82 15.48 -32.44
C GLN A 430 -20.86 16.10 -31.05
N THR A 431 -22.02 16.60 -30.67
CA THR A 431 -22.31 17.12 -29.34
C THR A 431 -22.14 16.01 -28.31
N ALA A 432 -21.14 16.14 -27.44
CA ALA A 432 -21.10 15.40 -26.20
C ALA A 432 -22.39 15.70 -25.42
N GLN A 433 -23.28 14.72 -25.33
CA GLN A 433 -24.54 14.85 -24.60
C GLN A 433 -24.21 15.12 -23.13
N LYS A 434 -24.66 16.25 -22.60
CA LYS A 434 -24.56 16.60 -21.18
C LYS A 434 -25.28 15.55 -20.34
N ASP A 435 -24.68 15.20 -19.19
CA ASP A 435 -25.33 14.35 -18.19
C ASP A 435 -26.45 15.15 -17.53
N ASP A 436 -27.70 14.81 -17.85
CA ASP A 436 -28.92 15.43 -17.33
C ASP A 436 -29.49 14.65 -16.13
N THR A 437 -28.63 14.01 -15.32
CA THR A 437 -29.09 13.16 -14.23
C THR A 437 -29.59 14.01 -13.04
N PRO A 438 -30.86 13.93 -12.64
CA PRO A 438 -31.36 14.65 -11.47
C PRO A 438 -30.66 14.19 -10.18
N ILE A 439 -30.44 15.12 -9.24
CA ILE A 439 -29.86 14.83 -7.94
C ILE A 439 -30.74 13.83 -7.19
N GLY A 440 -30.19 12.71 -6.73
CA GLY A 440 -30.92 11.66 -6.01
C GLY A 440 -31.64 10.64 -6.90
N PHE A 441 -31.63 10.79 -8.22
CA PHE A 441 -32.33 9.91 -9.16
C PHE A 441 -32.09 8.42 -8.94
N TRP A 442 -30.83 8.02 -8.69
CA TRP A 442 -30.51 6.61 -8.40
C TRP A 442 -31.18 6.11 -7.12
N VAL A 443 -31.13 6.89 -6.05
CA VAL A 443 -31.72 6.55 -4.74
C VAL A 443 -33.21 6.28 -4.87
N ASP A 444 -33.93 7.19 -5.55
CA ASP A 444 -35.36 7.09 -5.75
C ASP A 444 -35.73 5.93 -6.68
N LEU A 445 -34.99 5.73 -7.76
CA LEU A 445 -35.16 4.61 -8.67
C LEU A 445 -34.93 3.26 -7.96
N ALA A 446 -33.84 3.12 -7.21
CA ALA A 446 -33.53 1.91 -6.45
C ALA A 446 -34.63 1.60 -5.41
N ASN A 447 -35.10 2.60 -4.67
CA ASN A 447 -36.16 2.44 -3.68
C ASN A 447 -37.51 2.06 -4.32
N SER A 448 -37.84 2.59 -5.50
CA SER A 448 -39.07 2.28 -6.23
C SER A 448 -39.05 0.87 -6.84
N MET A 449 -37.87 0.33 -7.18
CA MET A 449 -37.71 -1.00 -7.77
C MET A 449 -37.63 -2.13 -6.72
N ARG A 450 -37.08 -1.86 -5.53
CA ARG A 450 -36.91 -2.84 -4.45
C ARG A 450 -38.13 -3.69 -4.10
N PRO A 451 -39.35 -3.14 -3.95
CA PRO A 451 -40.51 -3.93 -3.56
C PRO A 451 -40.92 -4.98 -4.59
N GLU A 452 -40.72 -4.68 -5.88
CA GLU A 452 -41.17 -5.51 -7.00
C GLU A 452 -40.16 -6.57 -7.46
N LEU A 453 -38.91 -6.57 -6.90
CA LEU A 453 -37.85 -7.51 -7.27
C LEU A 453 -37.69 -8.65 -6.27
N GLN A 454 -37.17 -9.77 -6.76
CA GLN A 454 -36.84 -10.93 -5.92
C GLN A 454 -35.79 -10.60 -4.86
N PRO A 455 -35.81 -11.23 -3.66
CA PRO A 455 -34.89 -10.94 -2.55
C PRO A 455 -33.41 -10.97 -2.93
N ALA A 456 -33.01 -11.89 -3.81
CA ALA A 456 -31.63 -12.01 -4.29
C ALA A 456 -31.15 -10.80 -5.12
N LEU A 457 -32.05 -10.12 -5.83
CA LEU A 457 -31.72 -8.93 -6.64
C LEU A 457 -31.78 -7.63 -5.84
N ARG A 458 -32.50 -7.62 -4.70
CA ARG A 458 -32.60 -6.43 -3.83
C ARG A 458 -31.25 -6.00 -3.23
N ALA A 459 -30.35 -6.97 -3.00
CA ALA A 459 -29.03 -6.71 -2.45
C ALA A 459 -28.12 -5.88 -3.39
N PHE A 460 -28.36 -5.96 -4.72
CA PHE A 460 -27.58 -5.20 -5.70
C PHE A 460 -28.12 -3.78 -5.91
N LEU A 461 -29.38 -3.50 -5.52
CA LEU A 461 -29.98 -2.17 -5.57
C LEU A 461 -29.62 -1.37 -4.31
N ASP A 462 -28.31 -1.11 -4.14
CA ASP A 462 -27.79 -0.32 -3.02
C ASP A 462 -28.03 1.19 -3.28
N PRO A 463 -28.80 1.90 -2.42
CA PRO A 463 -29.04 3.34 -2.54
C PRO A 463 -27.74 4.18 -2.47
N THR A 464 -26.66 3.65 -1.86
CA THR A 464 -25.39 4.37 -1.76
C THR A 464 -24.64 4.50 -3.10
N GLY A 465 -25.08 3.78 -4.13
CA GLY A 465 -24.48 3.86 -5.46
C GLY A 465 -23.10 3.21 -5.61
N ARG A 466 -22.66 2.41 -4.61
CA ARG A 466 -21.36 1.74 -4.63
C ARG A 466 -21.34 0.52 -5.58
N ILE A 467 -22.44 -0.26 -5.56
CA ILE A 467 -22.59 -1.48 -6.37
C ILE A 467 -23.19 -1.16 -7.72
N MET A 468 -24.22 -0.32 -7.76
CA MET A 468 -24.91 0.16 -8.97
C MET A 468 -25.21 1.64 -8.87
N ASN A 469 -25.25 2.31 -10.03
CA ASN A 469 -25.67 3.71 -10.14
C ASN A 469 -26.43 3.90 -11.46
N ALA A 470 -27.16 5.00 -11.60
CA ALA A 470 -27.87 5.34 -12.84
C ALA A 470 -27.44 6.72 -13.36
N ILE A 471 -27.24 6.82 -14.67
CA ILE A 471 -26.93 8.08 -15.37
C ILE A 471 -27.99 8.28 -16.46
N VAL A 472 -28.53 9.49 -16.55
CA VAL A 472 -29.54 9.90 -17.55
C VAL A 472 -28.84 10.73 -18.64
N ARG A 473 -29.00 10.30 -19.91
CA ARG A 473 -28.50 11.04 -21.08
C ARG A 473 -29.60 11.12 -22.14
N GLY A 474 -30.28 12.23 -22.17
CA GLY A 474 -31.47 12.38 -23.04
C GLY A 474 -32.49 11.27 -22.76
N ASP A 475 -32.93 10.53 -23.76
CA ASP A 475 -33.91 9.43 -23.65
C ASP A 475 -33.31 8.08 -23.24
N ARG A 476 -32.06 8.06 -22.79
CA ARG A 476 -31.36 6.83 -22.38
C ARG A 476 -30.95 6.90 -20.91
N VAL A 477 -31.25 5.85 -20.18
CA VAL A 477 -30.78 5.65 -18.80
C VAL A 477 -29.78 4.50 -18.78
N GLY A 478 -28.55 4.78 -18.37
CA GLY A 478 -27.50 3.78 -18.17
C GLY A 478 -27.46 3.30 -16.73
N LEU A 479 -27.74 2.01 -16.47
CA LEU A 479 -27.49 1.39 -15.17
C LEU A 479 -26.03 0.92 -15.15
N ILE A 480 -25.19 1.60 -14.38
CA ILE A 480 -23.75 1.33 -14.30
C ILE A 480 -23.50 0.35 -13.16
N CYS A 481 -23.00 -0.84 -13.49
CA CYS A 481 -22.64 -1.88 -12.54
C CYS A 481 -21.14 -1.83 -12.22
N ALA A 482 -20.77 -2.13 -10.97
CA ALA A 482 -19.38 -2.08 -10.49
C ALA A 482 -18.50 -3.15 -11.13
N ASP A 483 -19.05 -4.34 -11.37
CA ASP A 483 -18.33 -5.50 -11.94
C ASP A 483 -19.23 -6.33 -12.89
N GLU A 484 -18.59 -7.33 -13.51
CA GLU A 484 -19.25 -8.22 -14.49
C GLU A 484 -20.26 -9.17 -13.85
N PHE A 485 -20.03 -9.57 -12.60
CA PHE A 485 -20.96 -10.44 -11.87
C PHE A 485 -22.30 -9.73 -11.63
N VAL A 486 -22.25 -8.49 -11.14
CA VAL A 486 -23.45 -7.66 -10.93
C VAL A 486 -24.14 -7.39 -12.26
N THR A 487 -23.37 -7.11 -13.32
CA THR A 487 -23.90 -6.89 -14.67
C THR A 487 -24.72 -8.10 -15.14
N ASN A 488 -24.18 -9.31 -15.03
CA ASN A 488 -24.83 -10.55 -15.46
C ASN A 488 -26.08 -10.89 -14.61
N MET A 489 -26.06 -10.55 -13.32
CA MET A 489 -27.21 -10.77 -12.43
C MET A 489 -28.36 -9.81 -12.68
N VAL A 490 -28.06 -8.56 -13.05
CA VAL A 490 -29.04 -7.48 -13.23
C VAL A 490 -29.50 -7.37 -14.68
N ASP A 491 -28.71 -7.81 -15.66
CA ASP A 491 -29.00 -7.72 -17.09
C ASP A 491 -30.04 -8.79 -17.52
N LYS A 492 -31.18 -8.80 -16.83
CA LYS A 492 -32.33 -9.65 -17.13
C LYS A 492 -33.46 -8.82 -17.72
N PRO A 493 -34.28 -9.39 -18.65
CA PRO A 493 -35.41 -8.67 -19.25
C PRO A 493 -36.33 -8.04 -18.22
N GLU A 494 -36.68 -8.80 -17.17
CA GLU A 494 -37.56 -8.38 -16.08
C GLU A 494 -37.06 -7.12 -15.35
N VAL A 495 -35.74 -7.05 -15.10
CA VAL A 495 -35.12 -5.90 -14.41
C VAL A 495 -35.07 -4.69 -15.34
N ARG A 496 -34.76 -4.90 -16.63
CA ARG A 496 -34.73 -3.81 -17.62
C ARG A 496 -36.12 -3.21 -17.85
N GLU A 497 -37.17 -4.03 -17.97
CA GLU A 497 -38.55 -3.58 -18.14
C GLU A 497 -39.03 -2.82 -16.92
N LEU A 498 -38.78 -3.34 -15.71
CA LEU A 498 -39.12 -2.66 -14.46
C LEU A 498 -38.39 -1.31 -14.34
N ALA A 499 -37.07 -1.29 -14.60
CA ALA A 499 -36.29 -0.05 -14.59
C ALA A 499 -36.78 0.98 -15.62
N THR A 500 -37.09 0.52 -16.84
CA THR A 500 -37.64 1.37 -17.90
C THR A 500 -38.97 1.99 -17.49
N ARG A 501 -39.90 1.19 -16.96
CA ARG A 501 -41.21 1.65 -16.48
C ARG A 501 -41.07 2.67 -15.35
N LYS A 502 -40.25 2.40 -14.34
CA LYS A 502 -40.07 3.29 -13.18
C LYS A 502 -39.31 4.57 -13.56
N ALA A 503 -38.23 4.45 -14.34
CA ALA A 503 -37.46 5.61 -14.81
C ALA A 503 -38.30 6.53 -15.71
N SER A 504 -39.13 5.96 -16.61
CA SER A 504 -40.05 6.74 -17.46
C SER A 504 -41.11 7.49 -16.64
N ALA A 505 -41.66 6.85 -15.58
CA ALA A 505 -42.61 7.50 -14.67
C ALA A 505 -41.95 8.64 -13.88
N MET A 506 -40.71 8.49 -13.44
CA MET A 506 -39.98 9.51 -12.68
C MET A 506 -39.53 10.70 -13.54
N LEU A 507 -39.14 10.43 -14.80
CA LEU A 507 -38.67 11.48 -15.71
C LEU A 507 -39.76 12.12 -16.53
N GLY A 508 -41.03 11.63 -16.44
CA GLY A 508 -42.18 12.14 -17.18
C GLY A 508 -42.06 11.98 -18.71
N ARG A 509 -41.16 11.16 -19.21
CA ARG A 509 -40.90 10.90 -20.63
C ARG A 509 -40.50 9.46 -20.88
N PRO A 510 -40.74 8.89 -22.07
CA PRO A 510 -40.31 7.55 -22.38
C PRO A 510 -38.79 7.48 -22.45
N VAL A 511 -38.19 6.55 -21.71
CA VAL A 511 -36.71 6.33 -21.71
C VAL A 511 -36.39 4.86 -21.96
N THR A 512 -35.22 4.61 -22.49
CA THR A 512 -34.67 3.23 -22.69
C THR A 512 -33.56 2.97 -21.70
N VAL A 513 -33.61 1.82 -21.01
CA VAL A 513 -32.60 1.44 -20.01
C VAL A 513 -31.57 0.47 -20.62
N LYS A 514 -30.28 0.75 -20.43
CA LYS A 514 -29.16 -0.14 -20.74
C LYS A 514 -28.33 -0.44 -19.51
N VAL A 515 -27.95 -1.70 -19.32
CA VAL A 515 -27.00 -2.10 -18.26
C VAL A 515 -25.58 -2.05 -18.83
N VAL A 516 -24.67 -1.37 -18.10
CA VAL A 516 -23.29 -1.10 -18.56
C VAL A 516 -22.30 -1.47 -17.46
N ASN A 517 -21.21 -2.16 -17.82
CA ASN A 517 -20.14 -2.48 -16.90
C ASN A 517 -19.09 -1.35 -16.87
N ARG A 518 -18.85 -0.79 -15.70
CA ARG A 518 -17.90 0.32 -15.49
C ARG A 518 -16.45 -0.01 -15.88
N LYS A 519 -16.02 -1.27 -15.71
CA LYS A 519 -14.68 -1.73 -16.08
C LYS A 519 -14.52 -1.95 -17.59
N ALA A 520 -15.56 -2.46 -18.24
CA ALA A 520 -15.53 -2.73 -19.69
C ALA A 520 -15.49 -1.44 -20.54
N GLU A 521 -16.18 -0.38 -20.11
CA GLU A 521 -16.10 0.93 -20.78
C GLU A 521 -14.72 1.57 -20.66
N ARG A 522 -14.11 1.51 -19.47
CA ARG A 522 -12.73 2.03 -19.27
C ARG A 522 -11.68 1.25 -20.06
N SER A 523 -11.86 -0.07 -20.21
CA SER A 523 -10.96 -0.92 -21.01
C SER A 523 -11.07 -0.62 -22.50
N LYS A 524 -12.30 -0.50 -23.03
CA LYS A 524 -12.54 -0.14 -24.44
C LYS A 524 -12.03 1.26 -24.80
N SER A 525 -12.21 2.23 -23.93
CA SER A 525 -11.69 3.60 -24.13
C SER A 525 -10.16 3.61 -24.17
N LYS A 526 -9.48 2.92 -23.24
CA LYS A 526 -8.00 2.82 -23.24
C LYS A 526 -7.44 2.08 -24.45
N GLN A 527 -8.08 1.00 -24.89
CA GLN A 527 -7.67 0.28 -26.11
C GLN A 527 -7.90 1.09 -27.37
N MET A 528 -8.98 1.86 -27.43
CA MET A 528 -9.24 2.76 -28.56
C MET A 528 -8.25 3.92 -28.60
N GLU A 529 -7.88 4.53 -27.45
CA GLU A 529 -6.84 5.55 -27.38
C GLU A 529 -5.47 5.01 -27.78
N GLN A 530 -5.11 3.79 -27.35
CA GLN A 530 -3.86 3.13 -27.75
C GLN A 530 -3.84 2.80 -29.25
N LEU A 531 -4.95 2.34 -29.83
CA LEU A 531 -5.09 2.10 -31.27
C LEU A 531 -5.01 3.40 -32.08
N MET A 532 -5.60 4.49 -31.59
CA MET A 532 -5.52 5.81 -32.23
C MET A 532 -4.11 6.40 -32.15
N ALA A 533 -3.41 6.22 -31.01
CA ALA A 533 -2.02 6.64 -30.85
C ALA A 533 -1.10 5.84 -31.78
N PHE A 534 -1.25 4.52 -31.85
CA PHE A 534 -0.50 3.65 -32.76
C PHE A 534 -0.75 3.99 -34.24
N GLY A 535 -2.01 4.29 -34.60
CA GLY A 535 -2.36 4.70 -35.97
C GLY A 535 -1.80 6.08 -36.37
N ARG A 536 -1.57 6.99 -35.40
CA ARG A 536 -0.91 8.28 -35.64
C ARG A 536 0.61 8.15 -35.81
N GLU A 537 1.24 7.25 -35.03
CA GLU A 537 2.67 6.93 -35.15
C GLU A 537 3.02 6.23 -36.48
N HIS A 538 2.07 5.52 -37.09
CA HIS A 538 2.26 4.72 -38.30
C HIS A 538 1.35 5.21 -39.45
N SER A 539 1.16 6.52 -39.56
CA SER A 539 0.30 7.16 -40.58
C SER A 539 0.68 6.84 -42.03
N ASP A 540 1.93 6.41 -42.24
CA ASP A 540 2.44 6.02 -43.56
C ASP A 540 1.93 4.65 -44.03
N ILE A 541 1.46 3.81 -43.11
CA ILE A 541 1.05 2.43 -43.39
C ILE A 541 -0.46 2.23 -43.13
N ILE A 542 -1.05 2.99 -42.22
CA ILE A 542 -2.43 2.81 -41.78
C ILE A 542 -3.27 4.06 -42.08
N LYS A 543 -4.25 3.93 -42.99
CA LYS A 543 -5.26 4.97 -43.25
C LYS A 543 -6.45 4.75 -42.30
N ILE A 544 -6.62 5.61 -41.32
CA ILE A 544 -7.80 5.59 -40.42
C ILE A 544 -8.99 6.20 -41.20
N LYS A 545 -9.98 5.38 -41.54
CA LYS A 545 -11.28 5.86 -42.02
C LYS A 545 -12.14 6.28 -40.82
N ASN A 546 -12.37 7.55 -40.69
CA ASN A 546 -13.40 8.08 -39.80
C ASN A 546 -14.79 7.79 -40.45
N ASN A 547 -15.54 6.84 -39.86
CA ASN A 547 -16.97 6.68 -40.15
C ASN A 547 -17.78 7.36 -39.07
#